data_7f95f939d65f37c912f33a9da4f4d01a
#
_entry.id   7f95f939d65f37c912f33a9da4f4d01a
#
_cell.length_a   1.000
_cell.length_b   1.000
_cell.length_c   1.000
_cell.angle_alpha   90.00
_cell.angle_beta   90.00
_cell.angle_gamma   90.00
#
_symmetry.space_group_name_H-M   'P 1'
#
loop_
_entity.id
_entity.type
_entity.pdbx_description
1 polymer ?
#
loop_
_entity_poly.entity_id
_entity_poly.type
_entity_poly.pdbx_seq_one_letter_code
_entity_poly.pdbx_strand_id
1 'polypeptide(L)'
;MSEDKQYDFYVAGPFFDSEQTASMERLEKVLEDHGRTLFKPRFASQIEEVGPEGCFNDDIQGINASQAVVANLMDEDPGTMFEVGYAHALGIPAYGYFENLTPMDRVNLMIAQAVKLVFAGPDDVAKYLETGEHTEIDYIQF
;
A
#
# COMPACT_ATOMS: atom_id res chain seq x y z
N MET A 1 0.53 -20.80 -2.92
CA MET A 1 -0.48 -20.82 -1.86
C MET A 1 -0.28 -19.65 -0.93
N SER A 2 -1.34 -18.97 -0.62
CA SER A 2 -1.25 -17.79 0.24
C SER A 2 -0.81 -18.13 1.65
N GLU A 3 -1.08 -19.34 2.13
CA GLU A 3 -0.66 -19.75 3.47
C GLU A 3 0.85 -19.80 3.63
N ASP A 4 1.60 -19.83 2.51
CA ASP A 4 3.06 -19.80 2.57
C ASP A 4 3.61 -18.38 2.71
N LYS A 5 2.78 -17.38 2.62
CA LYS A 5 3.19 -15.99 2.72
C LYS A 5 3.34 -15.59 4.18
N GLN A 6 4.41 -14.87 4.47
CA GLN A 6 4.75 -14.45 5.83
C GLN A 6 3.89 -13.29 6.32
N TYR A 7 3.50 -12.41 5.41
CA TYR A 7 2.75 -11.19 5.76
C TYR A 7 1.42 -11.13 5.04
N ASP A 8 0.43 -10.54 5.67
CA ASP A 8 -0.85 -10.26 5.02
C ASP A 8 -0.70 -9.12 4.02
N PHE A 9 0.01 -8.06 4.40
CA PHE A 9 0.20 -6.90 3.53
C PHE A 9 1.62 -6.37 3.57
N TYR A 10 2.12 -5.99 2.40
CA TYR A 10 3.25 -5.09 2.25
C TYR A 10 2.66 -3.67 2.20
N VAL A 11 3.10 -2.80 3.08
CA VAL A 11 2.51 -1.46 3.19
C VAL A 11 3.42 -0.46 2.48
N ALA A 12 3.09 -0.16 1.23
CA ALA A 12 3.86 0.77 0.39
C ALA A 12 3.38 2.20 0.61
N GLY A 13 4.29 3.14 0.50
CA GLY A 13 3.92 4.55 0.58
C GLY A 13 5.08 5.43 0.96
N PRO A 14 4.93 6.75 0.82
CA PRO A 14 5.97 7.70 1.18
C PRO A 14 6.06 7.91 2.69
N PHE A 15 7.27 8.18 3.17
CA PHE A 15 7.52 8.47 4.58
C PHE A 15 8.65 9.50 4.73
N PHE A 16 8.67 10.50 3.83
CA PHE A 16 9.75 11.49 3.76
C PHE A 16 9.48 12.75 4.58
N ASP A 17 8.25 12.98 4.99
CA ASP A 17 7.89 14.11 5.84
C ASP A 17 6.86 13.67 6.90
N SER A 18 6.50 14.60 7.80
CA SER A 18 5.64 14.27 8.93
C SER A 18 4.19 13.96 8.51
N GLU A 19 3.69 14.59 7.45
CA GLU A 19 2.33 14.32 6.98
C GLU A 19 2.24 12.94 6.35
N GLN A 20 3.22 12.58 5.55
CA GLN A 20 3.31 11.25 4.94
C GLN A 20 3.42 10.18 6.01
N THR A 21 4.30 10.38 6.99
CA THR A 21 4.49 9.43 8.08
C THR A 21 3.19 9.25 8.88
N ALA A 22 2.49 10.34 9.18
CA ALA A 22 1.22 10.25 9.92
C ALA A 22 0.17 9.47 9.13
N SER A 23 0.10 9.68 7.81
CA SER A 23 -0.82 8.95 6.96
C SER A 23 -0.48 7.45 6.94
N MET A 24 0.81 7.12 6.84
CA MET A 24 1.24 5.73 6.89
C MET A 24 0.88 5.08 8.23
N GLU A 25 1.06 5.80 9.32
CA GLU A 25 0.72 5.28 10.66
C GLU A 25 -0.76 5.00 10.79
N ARG A 26 -1.62 5.86 10.25
CA ARG A 26 -3.07 5.61 10.27
C ARG A 26 -3.45 4.36 9.48
N LEU A 27 -2.83 4.17 8.32
CA LEU A 27 -3.05 2.98 7.51
C LEU A 27 -2.58 1.71 8.23
N GLU A 28 -1.35 1.75 8.75
CA GLU A 28 -0.80 0.61 9.47
C GLU A 28 -1.65 0.25 10.69
N LYS A 29 -2.08 1.27 11.42
CA LYS A 29 -2.87 1.06 12.64
C LYS A 29 -4.20 0.34 12.34
N VAL A 30 -4.93 0.77 11.32
CA VAL A 30 -6.22 0.14 11.02
C VAL A 30 -6.04 -1.32 10.59
N LEU A 31 -4.97 -1.62 9.85
CA LEU A 31 -4.67 -2.99 9.44
C LEU A 31 -4.29 -3.85 10.66
N GLU A 32 -3.42 -3.33 11.51
CA GLU A 32 -2.97 -4.07 12.70
C GLU A 32 -4.09 -4.25 13.72
N ASP A 33 -4.95 -3.25 13.88
CA ASP A 33 -6.10 -3.35 14.78
C ASP A 33 -7.07 -4.45 14.33
N HIS A 34 -7.03 -4.83 13.05
CA HIS A 34 -7.82 -5.92 12.50
C HIS A 34 -7.03 -7.23 12.36
N GLY A 35 -5.91 -7.34 13.05
CA GLY A 35 -5.14 -8.58 13.15
C GLY A 35 -4.29 -8.91 11.94
N ARG A 36 -4.03 -7.95 11.06
CA ARG A 36 -3.22 -8.19 9.85
C ARG A 36 -1.74 -8.03 10.17
N THR A 37 -0.92 -8.93 9.63
CA THR A 37 0.54 -8.87 9.74
C THR A 37 1.09 -8.05 8.58
N LEU A 38 2.04 -7.17 8.87
CA LEU A 38 2.52 -6.18 7.90
C LEU A 38 4.01 -6.26 7.69
N PHE A 39 4.45 -6.12 6.43
CA PHE A 39 5.82 -5.76 6.12
C PHE A 39 5.85 -4.24 5.92
N LYS A 40 6.67 -3.56 6.72
CA LYS A 40 6.78 -2.09 6.71
C LYS A 40 8.18 -1.72 6.22
N PRO A 41 8.32 -1.31 4.95
CA PRO A 41 9.66 -1.04 4.39
C PRO A 41 10.47 -0.03 5.21
N ARG A 42 9.81 0.99 5.77
CA ARG A 42 10.54 2.02 6.49
C ARG A 42 11.21 1.53 7.78
N PHE A 43 10.82 0.35 8.27
CA PHE A 43 11.44 -0.25 9.46
C PHE A 43 12.27 -1.50 9.14
N ALA A 44 12.11 -2.05 7.95
CA ALA A 44 12.72 -3.34 7.60
C ALA A 44 14.23 -3.23 7.44
N SER A 45 14.71 -2.14 6.83
CA SER A 45 16.14 -1.90 6.68
C SER A 45 16.39 -0.40 6.54
N GLN A 46 17.63 0.00 6.84
CA GLN A 46 18.04 1.40 6.76
C GLN A 46 19.08 1.53 5.66
N ILE A 47 18.90 2.55 4.81
CA ILE A 47 19.80 2.79 3.68
C ILE A 47 21.24 3.04 4.15
N GLU A 48 21.41 3.65 5.33
CA GLU A 48 22.71 3.91 5.93
C GLU A 48 23.44 2.64 6.31
N GLU A 49 22.71 1.56 6.56
CA GLU A 49 23.29 0.29 6.99
C GLU A 49 23.51 -0.68 5.83
N VAL A 50 22.52 -0.80 4.94
CA VAL A 50 22.55 -1.82 3.89
C VAL A 50 22.69 -1.23 2.49
N GLY A 51 22.66 0.10 2.37
CA GLY A 51 22.77 0.79 1.10
C GLY A 51 21.52 0.70 0.24
N PRO A 52 21.51 1.40 -0.91
CA PRO A 52 20.34 1.37 -1.80
C PRO A 52 20.01 -0.02 -2.34
N GLU A 53 21.02 -0.80 -2.70
CA GLU A 53 20.81 -2.16 -3.21
C GLU A 53 20.20 -3.05 -2.14
N GLY A 54 20.69 -2.96 -0.91
CA GLY A 54 20.18 -3.76 0.21
C GLY A 54 18.73 -3.42 0.51
N CYS A 55 18.38 -2.13 0.55
CA CYS A 55 17.01 -1.70 0.77
C CYS A 55 16.09 -2.21 -0.35
N PHE A 56 16.53 -2.04 -1.60
CA PHE A 56 15.75 -2.50 -2.75
C PHE A 56 15.48 -4.01 -2.65
N ASN A 57 16.51 -4.79 -2.39
CA ASN A 57 16.36 -6.26 -2.31
C ASN A 57 15.46 -6.68 -1.15
N ASP A 58 15.57 -6.01 0.00
CA ASP A 58 14.72 -6.31 1.16
C ASP A 58 13.26 -5.99 0.86
N ASP A 59 13.00 -4.89 0.18
CA ASP A 59 11.64 -4.51 -0.17
C ASP A 59 11.04 -5.47 -1.20
N ILE A 60 11.81 -5.87 -2.21
CA ILE A 60 11.36 -6.86 -3.19
C ILE A 60 11.02 -8.18 -2.48
N GLN A 61 11.88 -8.63 -1.57
CA GLN A 61 11.60 -9.84 -0.81
C GLN A 61 10.34 -9.69 0.06
N GLY A 62 10.14 -8.50 0.64
CA GLY A 62 8.95 -8.19 1.43
C GLY A 62 7.67 -8.29 0.61
N ILE A 63 7.68 -7.77 -0.61
CA ILE A 63 6.52 -7.89 -1.49
C ILE A 63 6.25 -9.36 -1.82
N ASN A 64 7.30 -10.10 -2.18
CA ASN A 64 7.16 -11.52 -2.51
C ASN A 64 6.67 -12.35 -1.32
N ALA A 65 6.97 -11.92 -0.09
CA ALA A 65 6.55 -12.60 1.12
C ALA A 65 5.17 -12.17 1.63
N SER A 66 4.48 -11.29 0.90
CA SER A 66 3.18 -10.74 1.30
C SER A 66 2.07 -11.26 0.42
N GLN A 67 0.89 -11.44 0.99
CA GLN A 67 -0.29 -11.88 0.25
C GLN A 67 -0.84 -10.77 -0.65
N ALA A 68 -0.66 -9.51 -0.25
CA ALA A 68 -1.14 -8.37 -0.99
C ALA A 68 -0.27 -7.15 -0.70
N VAL A 69 -0.38 -6.14 -1.55
CA VAL A 69 0.23 -4.83 -1.33
C VAL A 69 -0.90 -3.83 -1.08
N VAL A 70 -0.76 -2.99 -0.06
CA VAL A 70 -1.60 -1.80 0.06
C VAL A 70 -0.69 -0.59 -0.09
N ALA A 71 -1.04 0.29 -1.02
CA ALA A 71 -0.19 1.39 -1.44
C ALA A 71 -0.85 2.73 -1.13
N ASN A 72 -0.22 3.51 -0.26
CA ASN A 72 -0.64 4.88 0.01
C ASN A 72 -0.22 5.74 -1.16
N LEU A 73 -1.19 6.27 -1.90
CA LEU A 73 -0.96 7.01 -3.14
C LEU A 73 -0.63 8.48 -2.89
N MET A 74 -0.45 8.88 -1.64
CA MET A 74 -0.14 10.26 -1.27
C MET A 74 1.09 10.75 -2.01
N ASP A 75 0.99 11.93 -2.62
CA ASP A 75 2.07 12.62 -3.33
C ASP A 75 2.65 11.82 -4.51
N GLU A 76 1.98 10.79 -4.98
CA GLU A 76 2.39 10.02 -6.16
C GLU A 76 3.87 9.59 -6.10
N ASP A 77 4.29 9.09 -4.94
CA ASP A 77 5.67 8.67 -4.72
C ASP A 77 6.11 7.64 -5.76
N PRO A 78 7.21 7.90 -6.49
CA PRO A 78 7.61 6.99 -7.58
C PRO A 78 8.01 5.59 -7.10
N GLY A 79 8.58 5.46 -5.91
CA GLY A 79 8.91 4.14 -5.36
C GLY A 79 7.65 3.32 -5.09
N THR A 80 6.62 3.98 -4.56
CA THR A 80 5.32 3.35 -4.32
C THR A 80 4.70 2.89 -5.63
N MET A 81 4.78 3.71 -6.67
CA MET A 81 4.24 3.37 -7.99
C MET A 81 4.97 2.15 -8.59
N PHE A 82 6.29 2.09 -8.43
CA PHE A 82 7.06 0.92 -8.85
C PHE A 82 6.55 -0.35 -8.16
N GLU A 83 6.33 -0.27 -6.86
CA GLU A 83 5.90 -1.43 -6.07
C GLU A 83 4.53 -1.93 -6.47
N VAL A 84 3.60 -1.03 -6.79
CA VAL A 84 2.28 -1.39 -7.32
C VAL A 84 2.42 -2.14 -8.64
N GLY A 85 3.25 -1.62 -9.55
CA GLY A 85 3.48 -2.26 -10.84
C GLY A 85 4.15 -3.62 -10.72
N TYR A 86 5.12 -3.73 -9.81
CA TYR A 86 5.80 -4.98 -9.57
C TYR A 86 4.81 -6.05 -9.05
N ALA A 87 3.99 -5.69 -8.08
CA ALA A 87 2.98 -6.60 -7.53
C ALA A 87 1.99 -7.03 -8.62
N HIS A 88 1.53 -6.08 -9.42
CA HIS A 88 0.61 -6.37 -10.51
C HIS A 88 1.19 -7.39 -11.49
N ALA A 89 2.45 -7.19 -11.88
CA ALA A 89 3.11 -8.09 -12.85
C ALA A 89 3.25 -9.51 -12.32
N LEU A 90 3.36 -9.67 -11.01
CA LEU A 90 3.50 -10.99 -10.40
C LEU A 90 2.16 -11.62 -10.00
N GLY A 91 1.05 -10.94 -10.23
CA GLY A 91 -0.26 -11.44 -9.82
C GLY A 91 -0.52 -11.32 -8.33
N ILE A 92 0.25 -10.50 -7.62
CA ILE A 92 0.01 -10.20 -6.19
C ILE A 92 -1.02 -9.08 -6.14
N PRO A 93 -2.17 -9.27 -5.48
CA PRO A 93 -3.20 -8.22 -5.43
C PRO A 93 -2.66 -6.94 -4.80
N ALA A 94 -2.98 -5.80 -5.41
CA ALA A 94 -2.62 -4.51 -4.90
C ALA A 94 -3.87 -3.68 -4.64
N TYR A 95 -3.88 -2.94 -3.55
CA TYR A 95 -4.96 -2.05 -3.15
C TYR A 95 -4.40 -0.65 -3.00
N GLY A 96 -5.15 0.35 -3.48
CA GLY A 96 -4.76 1.74 -3.27
C GLY A 96 -5.31 2.28 -1.95
N TYR A 97 -4.71 3.34 -1.46
CA TYR A 97 -5.15 4.03 -0.26
C TYR A 97 -4.94 5.53 -0.48
N PHE A 98 -6.00 6.30 -0.38
CA PHE A 98 -5.99 7.73 -0.69
C PHE A 98 -6.93 8.42 0.29
N GLU A 99 -6.38 8.98 1.35
CA GLU A 99 -7.19 9.56 2.42
C GLU A 99 -8.05 10.71 1.91
N ASN A 100 -9.33 10.67 2.31
CA ASN A 100 -10.33 11.68 1.94
C ASN A 100 -10.58 11.75 0.45
N LEU A 101 -10.47 10.62 -0.24
CA LEU A 101 -10.72 10.54 -1.68
C LEU A 101 -12.12 11.05 -2.03
N THR A 102 -12.20 11.87 -3.07
CA THR A 102 -13.45 12.46 -3.58
C THR A 102 -13.53 12.24 -5.08
N PRO A 103 -14.74 12.45 -5.68
CA PRO A 103 -14.86 12.39 -7.14
C PRO A 103 -14.04 13.44 -7.89
N MET A 104 -13.56 14.48 -7.20
CA MET A 104 -12.73 15.51 -7.82
C MET A 104 -11.24 15.13 -7.86
N ASP A 105 -10.86 14.10 -7.11
CA ASP A 105 -9.46 13.68 -7.06
C ASP A 105 -9.08 12.89 -8.29
N ARG A 106 -7.79 12.86 -8.57
CA ARG A 106 -7.23 12.26 -9.79
C ARG A 106 -6.22 11.19 -9.43
N VAL A 107 -6.34 10.04 -10.08
CA VAL A 107 -5.38 8.94 -9.94
C VAL A 107 -4.92 8.56 -11.33
N ASN A 108 -3.60 8.40 -11.50
CA ASN A 108 -3.06 7.99 -12.78
C ASN A 108 -3.71 6.66 -13.21
N LEU A 109 -4.10 6.58 -14.48
CA LEU A 109 -4.86 5.42 -14.98
C LEU A 109 -4.11 4.09 -14.85
N MET A 110 -2.77 4.10 -15.00
CA MET A 110 -2.00 2.86 -14.87
C MET A 110 -2.10 2.31 -13.44
N ILE A 111 -2.06 3.21 -12.46
CA ILE A 111 -2.19 2.82 -11.05
C ILE A 111 -3.64 2.42 -10.74
N ALA A 112 -4.60 3.24 -11.18
CA ALA A 112 -6.02 2.98 -10.91
C ALA A 112 -6.46 1.62 -11.47
N GLN A 113 -5.94 1.25 -12.65
CA GLN A 113 -6.29 -0.02 -13.26
C GLN A 113 -5.51 -1.20 -12.66
N ALA A 114 -4.31 -0.94 -12.12
CA ALA A 114 -3.50 -2.00 -11.52
C ALA A 114 -4.01 -2.43 -10.14
N VAL A 115 -4.70 -1.56 -9.41
CA VAL A 115 -5.19 -1.88 -8.07
C VAL A 115 -6.61 -2.44 -8.13
N LYS A 116 -6.96 -3.26 -7.14
CA LYS A 116 -8.30 -3.85 -7.05
C LYS A 116 -9.36 -2.80 -6.69
N LEU A 117 -8.98 -1.85 -5.84
CA LEU A 117 -9.83 -0.74 -5.41
C LEU A 117 -8.95 0.30 -4.75
N VAL A 118 -9.50 1.47 -4.48
CA VAL A 118 -8.79 2.52 -3.73
C VAL A 118 -9.60 2.83 -2.47
N PHE A 119 -9.00 2.56 -1.33
CA PHE A 119 -9.62 2.89 -0.04
C PHE A 119 -9.58 4.40 0.19
N ALA A 120 -10.69 4.96 0.67
CA ALA A 120 -10.81 6.41 0.89
C ALA A 120 -10.27 6.86 2.26
N GLY A 121 -9.72 5.96 3.04
CA GLY A 121 -9.15 6.26 4.35
C GLY A 121 -9.28 5.09 5.30
N PRO A 122 -8.89 5.28 6.58
CA PRO A 122 -8.89 4.18 7.55
C PRO A 122 -10.28 3.56 7.78
N ASP A 123 -11.34 4.37 7.80
CA ASP A 123 -12.70 3.86 8.03
C ASP A 123 -13.13 2.93 6.89
N ASP A 124 -12.75 3.24 5.66
CA ASP A 124 -13.07 2.40 4.51
C ASP A 124 -12.29 1.08 4.56
N VAL A 125 -11.03 1.12 4.99
CA VAL A 125 -10.23 -0.09 5.22
C VAL A 125 -10.90 -0.96 6.28
N ALA A 126 -11.29 -0.37 7.41
CA ALA A 126 -11.95 -1.11 8.49
C ALA A 126 -13.23 -1.79 7.98
N LYS A 127 -14.06 -1.05 7.26
CA LYS A 127 -15.31 -1.58 6.70
C LYS A 127 -15.04 -2.77 5.80
N TYR A 128 -14.04 -2.65 4.91
CA TYR A 128 -13.70 -3.72 3.98
C TYR A 128 -13.21 -4.98 4.72
N LEU A 129 -12.36 -4.80 5.73
CA LEU A 129 -11.84 -5.93 6.50
C LEU A 129 -12.93 -6.62 7.32
N GLU A 130 -13.94 -5.87 7.75
CA GLU A 130 -15.03 -6.39 8.57
C GLU A 130 -16.15 -7.01 7.74
N THR A 131 -16.47 -6.43 6.58
CA THR A 131 -17.68 -6.80 5.82
C THR A 131 -17.40 -7.26 4.39
N GLY A 132 -16.21 -7.02 3.85
CA GLY A 132 -15.90 -7.28 2.44
C GLY A 132 -16.37 -6.17 1.51
N GLU A 133 -17.00 -5.12 2.03
CA GLU A 133 -17.52 -4.01 1.24
C GLU A 133 -16.65 -2.77 1.44
N HIS A 134 -16.61 -1.92 0.42
CA HIS A 134 -15.95 -0.62 0.55
C HIS A 134 -16.78 0.44 -0.17
N THR A 135 -16.51 1.70 0.13
CA THR A 135 -17.23 2.82 -0.49
C THR A 135 -16.63 3.10 -1.86
N GLU A 136 -17.41 2.92 -2.91
CA GLU A 136 -17.00 3.24 -4.27
C GLU A 136 -16.99 4.76 -4.46
N ILE A 137 -15.86 5.30 -4.90
CA ILE A 137 -15.70 6.71 -5.25
C ILE A 137 -15.32 6.78 -6.72
N ASP A 138 -16.11 7.49 -7.51
CA ASP A 138 -15.86 7.62 -8.96
C ASP A 138 -14.88 8.78 -9.20
N TYR A 139 -13.63 8.56 -8.85
CA TYR A 139 -12.57 9.54 -9.03
C TYR A 139 -12.11 9.61 -10.49
N ILE A 140 -11.36 10.67 -10.81
CA ILE A 140 -10.90 10.91 -12.18
C ILE A 140 -9.65 10.10 -12.47
N GLN A 141 -9.64 9.36 -13.56
CA GLN A 141 -8.44 8.66 -14.04
C GLN A 141 -7.84 9.43 -15.20
N PHE A 142 -6.53 9.57 -15.23
CA PHE A 142 -5.84 10.34 -16.29
C PHE A 142 -4.57 9.66 -16.74
#